data_ed0bc573b1d3c6450f7d62ca36f21b89
#
_entry.id   ed0bc573b1d3c6450f7d62ca36f21b89
#
_cell.length_a   1.000
_cell.length_b   1.000
_cell.length_c   1.000
_cell.angle_alpha   90.00
_cell.angle_beta   90.00
_cell.angle_gamma   90.00
#
_symmetry.space_group_name_H-M   'P 1'
#
loop_
_entity.id
_entity.type
_entity.pdbx_description
1 polymer ?
#
loop_
_entity_poly.entity_id
_entity_poly.type
_entity_poly.pdbx_seq_one_letter_code
_entity_poly.pdbx_strand_id
1 'polypeptide(L)'
;MQRIVVLNPKGGSGKTTITTNLASYFALRGLRPVVMDFDPQGSSEHWVRKRRETQPCVNLIAAYARDLRTTRTFQLRTPEGTGRVIVDTPAAIDAREMPELTRSADKILVPVLPSDIDIHACARCIQNLLLVAKVRRDDNRLGIIANRVRRNTLIYQSLTRFLETLGIPIVAELRDSQNYVRASELGLGLHEMKPHQVAEDLAQWQPLLDWLERPARQSAPGPTAAPLTAGVAGVVAAPVAVPSVQLA
;
A
#
# COMPACT_ATOMS: atom_id res chain seq x y z
N MET A 1 -14.72 7.05 2.98
CA MET A 1 -13.34 7.44 2.59
C MET A 1 -12.53 6.16 2.46
N GLN A 2 -11.81 5.97 1.35
CA GLN A 2 -10.93 4.81 1.13
C GLN A 2 -9.47 5.27 1.18
N ARG A 3 -8.63 4.52 1.90
CA ARG A 3 -7.20 4.77 2.06
C ARG A 3 -6.38 3.75 1.26
N ILE A 4 -5.58 4.23 0.32
CA ILE A 4 -4.74 3.43 -0.57
C ILE A 4 -3.28 3.75 -0.24
N VAL A 5 -2.48 2.74 0.09
CA VAL A 5 -1.06 2.90 0.39
C VAL A 5 -0.25 2.33 -0.76
N VAL A 6 0.62 3.13 -1.36
CA VAL A 6 1.56 2.68 -2.40
C VAL A 6 2.93 2.49 -1.75
N LEU A 7 3.36 1.24 -1.64
CA LEU A 7 4.50 0.85 -0.81
C LEU A 7 5.45 -0.09 -1.56
N ASN A 8 6.72 0.29 -1.62
CA ASN A 8 7.83 -0.59 -1.96
C ASN A 8 9.11 0.05 -1.40
N PRO A 9 9.94 -0.68 -0.62
CA PRO A 9 11.19 -0.16 -0.08
C PRO A 9 12.24 0.16 -1.15
N LYS A 10 12.07 -0.34 -2.37
CA LYS A 10 12.98 -0.06 -3.49
C LYS A 10 12.70 1.31 -4.09
N GLY A 11 13.76 2.13 -4.24
CA GLY A 11 13.72 3.38 -4.99
C GLY A 11 13.47 3.13 -6.49
N GLY A 12 12.77 4.05 -7.16
CA GLY A 12 12.51 3.96 -8.61
C GLY A 12 11.43 2.97 -9.03
N SER A 13 10.78 2.23 -8.12
CA SER A 13 9.72 1.27 -8.44
C SER A 13 8.46 1.87 -9.06
N GLY A 14 8.30 3.20 -9.02
CA GLY A 14 7.16 3.93 -9.59
C GLY A 14 6.06 4.28 -8.60
N LYS A 15 6.32 4.26 -7.29
CA LYS A 15 5.34 4.64 -6.25
C LYS A 15 4.66 5.98 -6.55
N THR A 16 5.44 7.03 -6.68
CA THR A 16 4.94 8.39 -6.96
C THR A 16 4.17 8.46 -8.28
N THR A 17 4.63 7.76 -9.33
CA THR A 17 3.90 7.71 -10.61
C THR A 17 2.51 7.10 -10.43
N ILE A 18 2.40 6.02 -9.67
CA ILE A 18 1.11 5.38 -9.39
C ILE A 18 0.25 6.28 -8.52
N THR A 19 0.82 6.87 -7.45
CA THR A 19 0.13 7.79 -6.55
C THR A 19 -0.49 8.97 -7.30
N THR A 20 0.28 9.63 -8.15
CA THR A 20 -0.17 10.83 -8.88
C THR A 20 -1.22 10.51 -9.94
N ASN A 21 -1.09 9.37 -10.63
CA ASN A 21 -2.09 8.91 -11.60
C ASN A 21 -3.41 8.50 -10.93
N LEU A 22 -3.38 7.84 -9.77
CA LEU A 22 -4.59 7.55 -8.98
C LEU A 22 -5.24 8.84 -8.49
N ALA A 23 -4.46 9.79 -7.98
CA ALA A 23 -4.95 11.07 -7.51
C ALA A 23 -5.68 11.84 -8.62
N SER A 24 -5.06 11.93 -9.80
CA SER A 24 -5.66 12.56 -10.98
C SER A 24 -6.96 11.86 -11.40
N TYR A 25 -6.96 10.53 -11.47
CA TYR A 25 -8.15 9.74 -11.81
C TYR A 25 -9.31 9.99 -10.85
N PHE A 26 -9.05 9.96 -9.54
CA PHE A 26 -10.10 10.19 -8.54
C PHE A 26 -10.57 11.65 -8.53
N ALA A 27 -9.68 12.61 -8.82
CA ALA A 27 -10.05 14.02 -8.95
C ALA A 27 -11.02 14.25 -10.11
N LEU A 28 -10.76 13.63 -11.29
CA LEU A 28 -11.66 13.66 -12.44
C LEU A 28 -13.06 13.10 -12.12
N ARG A 29 -13.16 12.16 -11.17
CA ARG A 29 -14.43 11.56 -10.72
C ARG A 29 -15.09 12.32 -9.55
N GLY A 30 -14.55 13.46 -9.16
CA GLY A 30 -15.09 14.29 -8.07
C GLY A 30 -14.92 13.69 -6.66
N LEU A 31 -14.04 12.69 -6.49
CA LEU A 31 -13.86 11.97 -5.22
C LEU A 31 -12.95 12.70 -4.22
N ARG A 32 -12.61 13.96 -4.47
CA ARG A 32 -11.80 14.83 -3.58
C ARG A 32 -10.59 14.08 -3.00
N PRO A 33 -9.62 13.67 -3.83
CA PRO A 33 -8.47 12.91 -3.36
C PRO A 33 -7.52 13.79 -2.54
N VAL A 34 -6.87 13.13 -1.56
CA VAL A 34 -5.75 13.68 -0.80
C VAL A 34 -4.54 12.81 -1.05
N VAL A 35 -3.43 13.40 -1.48
CA VAL A 35 -2.12 12.76 -1.49
C VAL A 35 -1.44 13.05 -0.16
N MET A 36 -1.08 12.00 0.57
CA MET A 36 -0.22 12.08 1.75
C MET A 36 1.19 11.66 1.34
N ASP A 37 2.08 12.63 1.22
CA ASP A 37 3.47 12.40 0.84
C ASP A 37 4.33 12.18 2.10
N PHE A 38 4.79 10.93 2.29
CA PHE A 38 5.69 10.57 3.38
C PHE A 38 7.16 10.56 2.94
N ASP A 39 7.44 10.74 1.63
CA ASP A 39 8.80 10.76 1.12
C ASP A 39 9.42 12.16 1.31
N PRO A 40 10.53 12.30 2.06
CA PRO A 40 11.23 13.58 2.21
C PRO A 40 11.69 14.20 0.89
N GLN A 41 11.77 13.43 -0.20
CA GLN A 41 12.05 13.96 -1.53
C GLN A 41 10.90 14.83 -2.07
N GLY A 42 9.68 14.70 -1.52
CA GLY A 42 8.54 15.53 -1.89
C GLY A 42 8.12 15.41 -3.35
N SER A 43 8.32 14.25 -3.97
CA SER A 43 8.03 14.07 -5.40
C SER A 43 6.55 14.21 -5.73
N SER A 44 5.68 13.67 -4.90
CA SER A 44 4.22 13.83 -5.02
C SER A 44 3.80 15.27 -4.75
N GLU A 45 4.40 15.93 -3.75
CA GLU A 45 4.17 17.35 -3.47
C GLU A 45 4.55 18.22 -4.69
N HIS A 46 5.73 17.97 -5.27
CA HIS A 46 6.17 18.73 -6.44
C HIS A 46 5.20 18.56 -7.61
N TRP A 47 4.66 17.37 -7.85
CA TRP A 47 3.66 17.14 -8.88
C TRP A 47 2.35 17.88 -8.59
N VAL A 48 1.84 17.87 -7.34
CA VAL A 48 0.62 18.59 -6.97
C VAL A 48 0.80 20.09 -7.19
N ARG A 49 1.96 20.65 -6.85
CA ARG A 49 2.27 22.09 -7.04
C ARG A 49 2.35 22.52 -8.50
N LYS A 50 2.61 21.60 -9.45
CA LYS A 50 2.58 21.87 -10.89
C LYS A 50 1.17 21.94 -11.47
N ARG A 51 0.16 21.43 -10.76
CA ARG A 51 -1.21 21.42 -11.26
C ARG A 51 -1.75 22.83 -11.40
N ARG A 52 -2.48 23.05 -12.51
CA ARG A 52 -3.12 24.33 -12.81
C ARG A 52 -4.47 24.40 -12.12
N GLU A 53 -4.96 25.59 -11.82
CA GLU A 53 -6.28 25.82 -11.22
C GLU A 53 -7.44 25.27 -12.08
N THR A 54 -7.24 25.16 -13.39
CA THR A 54 -8.23 24.58 -14.32
C THR A 54 -8.35 23.07 -14.25
N GLN A 55 -7.42 22.39 -13.54
CA GLN A 55 -7.45 20.94 -13.35
C GLN A 55 -8.26 20.58 -12.11
N PRO A 56 -8.89 19.39 -12.09
CA PRO A 56 -9.57 18.90 -10.89
C PRO A 56 -8.64 18.91 -9.68
N CYS A 57 -9.13 19.41 -8.55
CA CYS A 57 -8.33 19.61 -7.34
C CYS A 57 -7.83 18.29 -6.75
N VAL A 58 -6.56 18.27 -6.41
CA VAL A 58 -5.90 17.23 -5.60
C VAL A 58 -5.34 17.91 -4.35
N ASN A 59 -5.80 17.53 -3.17
CA ASN A 59 -5.26 18.05 -1.92
C ASN A 59 -3.95 17.35 -1.57
N LEU A 60 -3.07 18.06 -0.87
CA LEU A 60 -1.76 17.55 -0.44
C LEU A 60 -1.60 17.68 1.06
N ILE A 61 -1.02 16.64 1.67
CA ILE A 61 -0.48 16.66 3.02
C ILE A 61 0.97 16.22 2.93
N ALA A 62 1.91 17.15 3.19
CA ALA A 62 3.34 16.86 3.29
C ALA A 62 3.62 16.12 4.61
N ALA A 63 3.35 14.81 4.62
CA ALA A 63 3.39 13.99 5.81
C ALA A 63 4.82 13.71 6.30
N TYR A 64 5.84 13.91 5.47
CA TYR A 64 7.24 13.85 5.85
C TYR A 64 7.67 15.05 6.71
N ALA A 65 7.07 16.21 6.51
CA ALA A 65 7.38 17.41 7.28
C ALA A 65 6.84 17.28 8.70
N ARG A 66 7.66 17.60 9.71
CA ARG A 66 7.23 17.68 11.11
C ARG A 66 7.05 19.13 11.50
N ASP A 67 5.82 19.53 11.78
CA ASP A 67 5.56 20.80 12.46
C ASP A 67 5.55 20.55 13.97
N LEU A 68 6.52 21.13 14.67
CA LEU A 68 6.65 21.02 16.12
C LEU A 68 5.54 21.73 16.89
N ARG A 69 4.75 22.58 16.22
CA ARG A 69 3.66 23.35 16.82
C ARG A 69 2.34 22.59 16.87
N THR A 70 2.23 21.47 16.13
CA THR A 70 1.00 20.69 16.02
C THR A 70 1.25 19.22 16.28
N THR A 71 0.21 18.50 16.76
CA THR A 71 0.31 17.05 16.95
C THR A 71 0.32 16.34 15.60
N ARG A 72 0.96 15.18 15.52
CA ARG A 72 0.98 14.34 14.32
C ARG A 72 -0.42 14.01 13.80
N THR A 73 -1.35 13.73 14.70
CA THR A 73 -2.75 13.45 14.36
C THR A 73 -3.42 14.64 13.69
N PHE A 74 -3.13 15.86 14.13
CA PHE A 74 -3.67 17.06 13.52
C PHE A 74 -3.07 17.31 12.14
N GLN A 75 -1.74 17.14 11.99
CA GLN A 75 -1.06 17.30 10.69
C GLN A 75 -1.59 16.35 9.62
N LEU A 76 -1.95 15.12 10.00
CA LEU A 76 -2.45 14.09 9.07
C LEU A 76 -3.98 14.12 8.90
N ARG A 77 -4.65 15.15 9.44
CA ARG A 77 -6.10 15.32 9.30
C ARG A 77 -6.45 15.67 7.87
N THR A 78 -7.29 14.85 7.26
CA THR A 78 -7.78 15.10 5.91
C THR A 78 -8.89 16.16 5.90
N PRO A 79 -8.99 16.99 4.84
CA PRO A 79 -10.11 17.91 4.66
C PRO A 79 -11.46 17.18 4.70
N GLU A 80 -12.50 17.90 5.10
CA GLU A 80 -13.87 17.41 5.08
C GLU A 80 -14.33 17.06 3.66
N GLY A 81 -15.07 15.97 3.51
CA GLY A 81 -15.54 15.48 2.22
C GLY A 81 -14.48 14.72 1.41
N THR A 82 -13.29 14.42 1.98
CA THR A 82 -12.30 13.56 1.34
C THR A 82 -12.87 12.18 1.07
N GLY A 83 -12.91 11.77 -0.20
CA GLY A 83 -13.37 10.44 -0.62
C GLY A 83 -12.25 9.41 -0.74
N ARG A 84 -11.04 9.86 -1.12
CA ARG A 84 -9.86 9.01 -1.34
C ARG A 84 -8.62 9.60 -0.69
N VAL A 85 -7.84 8.76 -0.02
CA VAL A 85 -6.52 9.11 0.50
C VAL A 85 -5.49 8.20 -0.16
N ILE A 86 -4.52 8.76 -0.84
CA ILE A 86 -3.43 8.02 -1.47
C ILE A 86 -2.15 8.37 -0.71
N VAL A 87 -1.50 7.36 -0.16
CA VAL A 87 -0.27 7.49 0.62
C VAL A 87 0.91 7.14 -0.27
N ASP A 88 1.77 8.11 -0.55
CA ASP A 88 3.07 7.90 -1.18
C ASP A 88 4.12 7.65 -0.10
N THR A 89 4.74 6.47 -0.13
CA THR A 89 5.69 6.08 0.90
C THR A 89 7.12 6.31 0.44
N PRO A 90 8.06 6.62 1.37
CA PRO A 90 9.46 6.80 1.01
C PRO A 90 10.08 5.51 0.46
N ALA A 91 11.21 5.65 -0.22
CA ALA A 91 12.11 4.53 -0.42
C ALA A 91 12.76 4.13 0.91
N ALA A 92 13.20 2.87 1.02
CA ALA A 92 13.90 2.35 2.19
C ALA A 92 13.10 2.40 3.52
N ILE A 93 11.78 2.12 3.45
CA ILE A 93 10.95 1.97 4.65
C ILE A 93 11.49 0.82 5.51
N ASP A 94 11.68 1.07 6.82
CA ASP A 94 11.97 0.02 7.77
C ASP A 94 10.73 -0.89 7.95
N ALA A 95 10.97 -2.20 8.10
CA ALA A 95 9.90 -3.17 8.34
C ALA A 95 9.06 -2.81 9.59
N ARG A 96 9.66 -2.13 10.58
CA ARG A 96 8.99 -1.68 11.81
C ARG A 96 7.97 -0.56 11.58
N GLU A 97 8.13 0.23 10.53
CA GLU A 97 7.23 1.33 10.18
C GLU A 97 6.03 0.84 9.36
N MET A 98 6.15 -0.31 8.69
CA MET A 98 5.09 -0.86 7.84
C MET A 98 3.75 -1.05 8.57
N PRO A 99 3.69 -1.55 9.83
CA PRO A 99 2.41 -1.68 10.55
C PRO A 99 1.67 -0.36 10.73
N GLU A 100 2.38 0.73 11.02
CA GLU A 100 1.78 2.05 11.18
C GLU A 100 1.18 2.55 9.87
N LEU A 101 1.93 2.44 8.77
CA LEU A 101 1.49 2.88 7.45
C LEU A 101 0.31 2.07 6.90
N THR A 102 0.25 0.77 7.21
CA THR A 102 -0.72 -0.16 6.60
C THR A 102 -1.92 -0.47 7.48
N ARG A 103 -1.90 -0.14 8.79
CA ARG A 103 -2.99 -0.44 9.74
C ARG A 103 -4.35 0.06 9.26
N SER A 104 -4.41 1.29 8.77
CA SER A 104 -5.64 1.94 8.30
C SER A 104 -5.82 1.89 6.78
N ALA A 105 -5.00 1.11 6.07
CA ALA A 105 -5.10 0.98 4.63
C ALA A 105 -6.26 0.06 4.25
N ASP A 106 -7.14 0.52 3.38
CA ASP A 106 -8.15 -0.33 2.72
C ASP A 106 -7.51 -1.12 1.58
N LYS A 107 -6.52 -0.53 0.93
CA LYS A 107 -5.77 -1.14 -0.18
C LYS A 107 -4.28 -0.83 -0.05
N ILE A 108 -3.45 -1.81 -0.37
CA ILE A 108 -1.99 -1.71 -0.40
C ILE A 108 -1.52 -2.14 -1.78
N LEU A 109 -0.83 -1.26 -2.47
CA LEU A 109 -0.29 -1.48 -3.81
C LEU A 109 1.24 -1.59 -3.75
N VAL A 110 1.76 -2.68 -4.28
CA VAL A 110 3.21 -2.92 -4.33
C VAL A 110 3.67 -2.92 -5.79
N PRO A 111 4.18 -1.79 -6.29
CA PRO A 111 4.77 -1.75 -7.63
C PRO A 111 6.11 -2.47 -7.65
N VAL A 112 6.34 -3.31 -8.66
CA VAL A 112 7.58 -4.06 -8.86
C VAL A 112 8.05 -3.94 -10.30
N LEU A 113 9.37 -3.74 -10.48
CA LEU A 113 9.99 -3.71 -11.80
C LEU A 113 10.44 -5.11 -12.24
N PRO A 114 10.50 -5.39 -13.56
CA PRO A 114 11.03 -6.63 -14.09
C PRO A 114 12.56 -6.64 -14.06
N SER A 115 13.14 -6.74 -12.86
CA SER A 115 14.55 -6.96 -12.64
C SER A 115 14.76 -7.95 -11.49
N ASP A 116 15.84 -8.70 -11.51
CA ASP A 116 16.14 -9.68 -10.45
C ASP A 116 16.22 -9.04 -9.06
N ILE A 117 16.90 -7.90 -8.97
CA ILE A 117 17.04 -7.14 -7.71
C ILE A 117 15.68 -6.66 -7.20
N ASP A 118 14.79 -6.22 -8.09
CA ASP A 118 13.45 -5.73 -7.71
C ASP A 118 12.54 -6.89 -7.30
N ILE A 119 12.64 -8.04 -7.94
CA ILE A 119 11.94 -9.28 -7.57
C ILE A 119 12.31 -9.67 -6.13
N HIS A 120 13.59 -9.73 -5.79
CA HIS A 120 14.03 -10.05 -4.43
C HIS A 120 13.62 -9.00 -3.41
N ALA A 121 13.67 -7.71 -3.77
CA ALA A 121 13.19 -6.63 -2.88
C ALA A 121 11.67 -6.73 -2.64
N CYS A 122 10.90 -7.05 -3.68
CA CYS A 122 9.46 -7.29 -3.60
C CYS A 122 9.16 -8.49 -2.68
N ALA A 123 9.87 -9.61 -2.82
CA ALA A 123 9.70 -10.78 -1.96
C ALA A 123 9.84 -10.41 -0.48
N ARG A 124 10.89 -9.69 -0.12
CA ARG A 124 11.12 -9.21 1.25
C ARG A 124 10.04 -8.24 1.73
N CYS A 125 9.62 -7.33 0.85
CA CYS A 125 8.52 -6.41 1.15
C CYS A 125 7.23 -7.15 1.49
N ILE A 126 6.83 -8.11 0.66
CA ILE A 126 5.64 -8.95 0.86
C ILE A 126 5.78 -9.76 2.15
N GLN A 127 6.94 -10.36 2.41
CA GLN A 127 7.19 -11.08 3.64
C GLN A 127 6.97 -10.18 4.88
N ASN A 128 7.49 -8.97 4.86
CA ASN A 128 7.32 -8.00 5.95
C ASN A 128 5.84 -7.57 6.11
N LEU A 129 5.12 -7.34 5.01
CA LEU A 129 3.69 -7.04 5.06
C LEU A 129 2.89 -8.17 5.70
N LEU A 130 3.19 -9.41 5.38
CA LEU A 130 2.48 -10.57 5.91
C LEU A 130 2.87 -10.89 7.36
N LEU A 131 4.16 -10.89 7.68
CA LEU A 131 4.67 -11.36 8.97
C LEU A 131 4.75 -10.26 10.03
N VAL A 132 5.16 -9.05 9.65
CA VAL A 132 5.37 -7.93 10.58
C VAL A 132 4.11 -7.06 10.65
N ALA A 133 3.61 -6.60 9.49
CA ALA A 133 2.41 -5.78 9.42
C ALA A 133 1.10 -6.56 9.55
N LYS A 134 1.16 -7.91 9.56
CA LYS A 134 0.00 -8.80 9.73
C LYS A 134 -1.10 -8.58 8.68
N VAL A 135 -0.72 -8.15 7.48
CA VAL A 135 -1.64 -8.05 6.35
C VAL A 135 -1.99 -9.46 5.88
N ARG A 136 -3.27 -9.76 5.71
CA ARG A 136 -3.70 -11.10 5.26
C ARG A 136 -3.78 -11.15 3.75
N ARG A 137 -3.47 -12.32 3.16
CA ARG A 137 -3.52 -12.53 1.71
C ARG A 137 -4.95 -12.55 1.15
N ASP A 138 -5.87 -13.07 1.93
CA ASP A 138 -7.28 -13.30 1.57
C ASP A 138 -8.19 -12.08 1.76
N ASP A 139 -7.71 -10.99 2.38
CA ASP A 139 -8.50 -9.79 2.67
C ASP A 139 -8.80 -8.93 1.43
N ASN A 140 -8.28 -9.26 0.25
CA ASN A 140 -8.36 -8.43 -0.95
C ASN A 140 -7.83 -6.99 -0.74
N ARG A 141 -6.87 -6.84 0.20
CA ARG A 141 -6.26 -5.54 0.52
C ARG A 141 -4.92 -5.33 -0.17
N LEU A 142 -4.20 -6.42 -0.49
CA LEU A 142 -2.86 -6.39 -1.05
C LEU A 142 -2.91 -6.75 -2.53
N GLY A 143 -2.36 -5.87 -3.37
CA GLY A 143 -2.25 -6.06 -4.82
C GLY A 143 -0.87 -5.67 -5.34
N ILE A 144 -0.38 -6.42 -6.31
CA ILE A 144 0.91 -6.19 -6.96
C ILE A 144 0.67 -5.50 -8.30
N ILE A 145 1.51 -4.51 -8.60
CA ILE A 145 1.56 -3.86 -9.92
C ILE A 145 2.89 -4.23 -10.59
N ALA A 146 2.83 -5.02 -11.65
CA ALA A 146 3.98 -5.23 -12.52
C ALA A 146 4.20 -3.95 -13.33
N ASN A 147 5.24 -3.18 -12.98
CA ASN A 147 5.45 -1.85 -13.52
C ASN A 147 6.61 -1.81 -14.53
N ARG A 148 6.51 -0.94 -15.52
CA ARG A 148 7.47 -0.78 -16.64
C ARG A 148 7.78 -2.11 -17.33
N VAL A 149 6.77 -2.94 -17.53
CA VAL A 149 6.94 -4.24 -18.14
C VAL A 149 7.12 -4.14 -19.67
N ARG A 150 7.96 -5.05 -20.18
CA ARG A 150 8.11 -5.34 -21.61
C ARG A 150 7.78 -6.82 -21.78
N ARG A 151 6.56 -7.12 -22.23
CA ARG A 151 6.01 -8.51 -22.24
C ARG A 151 6.88 -9.52 -22.98
N ASN A 152 7.62 -9.09 -24.00
CA ASN A 152 8.44 -9.97 -24.83
C ASN A 152 9.87 -10.17 -24.27
N THR A 153 10.06 -10.16 -22.96
CA THR A 153 11.39 -10.33 -22.34
C THR A 153 11.40 -11.51 -21.37
N LEU A 154 12.54 -12.19 -21.28
CA LEU A 154 12.74 -13.30 -20.34
C LEU A 154 12.57 -12.86 -18.88
N ILE A 155 13.00 -11.64 -18.56
CA ILE A 155 12.88 -11.10 -17.21
C ILE A 155 11.43 -10.86 -16.82
N TYR A 156 10.56 -10.48 -17.77
CA TYR A 156 9.12 -10.38 -17.51
C TYR A 156 8.51 -11.75 -17.21
N GLN A 157 8.88 -12.80 -17.95
CA GLN A 157 8.44 -14.17 -17.68
C GLN A 157 8.89 -14.65 -16.29
N SER A 158 10.13 -14.31 -15.89
CA SER A 158 10.64 -14.63 -14.54
C SER A 158 9.86 -13.89 -13.45
N LEU A 159 9.56 -12.60 -13.66
CA LEU A 159 8.72 -11.82 -12.77
C LEU A 159 7.33 -12.46 -12.62
N THR A 160 6.66 -12.78 -13.72
CA THR A 160 5.31 -13.35 -13.70
C THR A 160 5.27 -14.66 -12.93
N ARG A 161 6.18 -15.60 -13.23
CA ARG A 161 6.32 -16.86 -12.49
C ARG A 161 6.53 -16.64 -10.99
N PHE A 162 7.42 -15.72 -10.63
CA PHE A 162 7.64 -15.38 -9.22
C PHE A 162 6.36 -14.84 -8.57
N LEU A 163 5.68 -13.88 -9.19
CA LEU A 163 4.48 -13.27 -8.64
C LEU A 163 3.34 -14.28 -8.44
N GLU A 164 3.20 -15.25 -9.35
CA GLU A 164 2.23 -16.35 -9.22
C GLU A 164 2.49 -17.19 -7.96
N THR A 165 3.77 -17.39 -7.58
CA THR A 165 4.10 -18.15 -6.34
C THR A 165 3.69 -17.46 -5.06
N LEU A 166 3.49 -16.13 -5.09
CA LEU A 166 3.14 -15.36 -3.91
C LEU A 166 1.67 -15.53 -3.49
N GLY A 167 0.80 -15.98 -4.39
CA GLY A 167 -0.64 -16.09 -4.15
C GLY A 167 -1.30 -14.73 -3.86
N ILE A 168 -0.73 -13.64 -4.39
CA ILE A 168 -1.24 -12.27 -4.27
C ILE A 168 -1.62 -11.80 -5.68
N PRO A 169 -2.79 -11.16 -5.86
CA PRO A 169 -3.24 -10.76 -7.19
C PRO A 169 -2.32 -9.73 -7.84
N ILE A 170 -1.99 -9.94 -9.11
CA ILE A 170 -1.42 -8.91 -9.99
C ILE A 170 -2.61 -8.07 -10.47
N VAL A 171 -2.68 -6.84 -9.97
CA VAL A 171 -3.84 -5.97 -10.21
C VAL A 171 -3.65 -5.06 -11.43
N ALA A 172 -2.42 -4.89 -11.90
CA ALA A 172 -2.10 -4.25 -13.17
C ALA A 172 -0.74 -4.67 -13.70
N GLU A 173 -0.62 -4.60 -15.03
CA GLU A 173 0.64 -4.71 -15.77
C GLU A 173 0.83 -3.44 -16.60
N LEU A 174 1.67 -2.54 -16.12
CA LEU A 174 1.90 -1.24 -16.72
C LEU A 174 3.17 -1.26 -17.57
N ARG A 175 3.07 -0.88 -18.82
CA ARG A 175 4.21 -0.80 -19.74
C ARG A 175 5.16 0.34 -19.40
N ASP A 176 6.37 0.28 -19.93
CA ASP A 176 7.32 1.39 -19.94
C ASP A 176 6.91 2.39 -21.02
N SER A 177 6.30 3.51 -20.63
CA SER A 177 5.74 4.50 -21.57
C SER A 177 6.21 5.91 -21.23
N GLN A 178 6.60 6.66 -22.26
CA GLN A 178 6.98 8.08 -22.15
C GLN A 178 5.77 8.97 -21.78
N ASN A 179 4.55 8.47 -21.91
CA ASN A 179 3.36 9.21 -21.52
C ASN A 179 3.33 9.54 -20.02
N TYR A 180 3.88 8.65 -19.15
CA TYR A 180 4.02 8.94 -17.73
C TYR A 180 4.95 10.12 -17.46
N VAL A 181 6.06 10.21 -18.19
CA VAL A 181 7.01 11.34 -18.07
C VAL A 181 6.34 12.63 -18.49
N ARG A 182 5.73 12.64 -19.69
CA ARG A 182 5.01 13.82 -20.23
C ARG A 182 3.88 14.29 -19.31
N ALA A 183 3.08 13.36 -18.81
CA ALA A 183 2.02 13.69 -17.85
C ALA A 183 2.59 14.34 -16.59
N SER A 184 3.62 13.74 -16.00
CA SER A 184 4.25 14.25 -14.77
C SER A 184 4.89 15.63 -14.93
N GLU A 185 5.51 15.90 -16.08
CA GLU A 185 6.07 17.22 -16.41
C GLU A 185 5.03 18.34 -16.40
N LEU A 186 3.79 18.02 -16.77
CA LEU A 186 2.66 18.94 -16.87
C LEU A 186 1.77 18.97 -15.61
N GLY A 187 2.09 18.22 -14.58
CA GLY A 187 1.23 18.06 -13.40
C GLY A 187 -0.07 17.32 -13.71
N LEU A 188 -0.08 16.49 -14.77
CA LEU A 188 -1.22 15.67 -15.19
C LEU A 188 -1.06 14.21 -14.76
N GLY A 189 -2.17 13.49 -14.72
CA GLY A 189 -2.17 12.03 -14.84
C GLY A 189 -2.58 11.60 -16.25
N LEU A 190 -2.42 10.32 -16.59
CA LEU A 190 -2.75 9.78 -17.90
C LEU A 190 -4.22 10.02 -18.29
N HIS A 191 -5.14 9.93 -17.32
CA HIS A 191 -6.58 10.13 -17.54
C HIS A 191 -6.95 11.59 -17.89
N GLU A 192 -6.03 12.54 -17.69
CA GLU A 192 -6.17 13.96 -18.06
C GLU A 192 -5.56 14.27 -19.43
N MET A 193 -4.83 13.32 -20.02
CA MET A 193 -4.25 13.46 -21.35
C MET A 193 -5.29 13.15 -22.45
N LYS A 194 -4.97 13.50 -23.70
CA LYS A 194 -5.84 13.19 -24.85
C LYS A 194 -5.97 11.68 -25.01
N PRO A 195 -7.18 11.10 -25.00
CA PRO A 195 -7.38 9.64 -24.98
C PRO A 195 -6.65 8.87 -26.09
N HIS A 196 -6.60 9.42 -27.31
CA HIS A 196 -5.92 8.78 -28.44
C HIS A 196 -4.40 8.62 -28.25
N GLN A 197 -3.78 9.44 -27.37
CA GLN A 197 -2.33 9.36 -27.10
C GLN A 197 -2.01 8.31 -26.06
N VAL A 198 -2.93 7.99 -25.17
CA VAL A 198 -2.74 7.16 -23.97
C VAL A 198 -3.68 5.95 -23.91
N ALA A 199 -4.40 5.65 -24.98
CA ALA A 199 -5.43 4.60 -24.99
C ALA A 199 -4.92 3.25 -24.48
N GLU A 200 -3.73 2.83 -24.91
CA GLU A 200 -3.11 1.58 -24.48
C GLU A 200 -2.73 1.64 -22.98
N ASP A 201 -2.18 2.77 -22.54
CA ASP A 201 -1.82 2.96 -21.13
C ASP A 201 -3.07 2.93 -20.24
N LEU A 202 -4.15 3.60 -20.65
CA LEU A 202 -5.43 3.60 -19.91
C LEU A 202 -6.05 2.20 -19.81
N ALA A 203 -5.98 1.41 -20.89
CA ALA A 203 -6.46 0.03 -20.87
C ALA A 203 -5.74 -0.83 -19.83
N GLN A 204 -4.44 -0.58 -19.59
CA GLN A 204 -3.66 -1.29 -18.58
C GLN A 204 -3.98 -0.84 -17.14
N TRP A 205 -4.55 0.34 -16.96
CA TRP A 205 -5.00 0.83 -15.65
C TRP A 205 -6.36 0.26 -15.23
N GLN A 206 -7.20 -0.12 -16.20
CA GLN A 206 -8.58 -0.53 -15.90
C GLN A 206 -8.68 -1.69 -14.89
N PRO A 207 -7.89 -2.78 -14.98
CA PRO A 207 -7.95 -3.86 -13.99
C PRO A 207 -7.63 -3.40 -12.55
N LEU A 208 -6.66 -2.47 -12.39
CA LEU A 208 -6.34 -1.87 -11.10
C LEU A 208 -7.52 -1.06 -10.56
N LEU A 209 -8.12 -0.22 -11.39
CA LEU A 209 -9.25 0.63 -11.01
C LEU A 209 -10.45 -0.22 -10.58
N ASP A 210 -10.76 -1.27 -11.32
CA ASP A 210 -11.82 -2.23 -10.98
C ASP A 210 -11.52 -2.96 -9.66
N TRP A 211 -10.25 -3.31 -9.42
CA TRP A 211 -9.84 -3.97 -8.17
C TRP A 211 -9.94 -3.03 -6.96
N LEU A 212 -9.65 -1.74 -7.13
CA LEU A 212 -9.76 -0.74 -6.06
C LEU A 212 -11.21 -0.54 -5.60
N GLU A 213 -12.20 -0.67 -6.50
CA GLU A 213 -13.62 -0.54 -6.15
C GLU A 213 -14.19 -1.79 -5.47
N ARG A 214 -13.50 -2.94 -5.53
CA ARG A 214 -13.93 -4.14 -4.80
C ARG A 214 -13.69 -3.95 -3.29
N PRO A 215 -14.69 -4.21 -2.43
CA PRO A 215 -14.49 -4.10 -1.00
C PRO A 215 -13.40 -5.07 -0.52
N ALA A 216 -12.65 -4.67 0.50
CA ALA A 216 -11.84 -5.60 1.26
C ALA A 216 -12.80 -6.66 1.85
N ARG A 217 -12.43 -7.95 1.78
CA ARG A 217 -13.21 -8.98 2.46
C ARG A 217 -13.11 -8.73 3.95
N GLN A 218 -14.24 -8.40 4.58
CA GLN A 218 -14.29 -8.35 6.04
C GLN A 218 -14.06 -9.78 6.52
N SER A 219 -12.93 -10.00 7.20
CA SER A 219 -12.71 -11.23 7.93
C SER A 219 -13.85 -11.34 8.93
N ALA A 220 -14.58 -12.46 8.93
CA ALA A 220 -15.49 -12.75 10.03
C ALA A 220 -14.72 -12.57 11.35
N PRO A 221 -15.28 -11.92 12.37
CA PRO A 221 -14.61 -11.77 13.66
C PRO A 221 -14.19 -13.18 14.10
N GLY A 222 -12.89 -13.34 14.35
CA GLY A 222 -12.38 -14.61 14.88
C GLY A 222 -13.21 -15.02 16.07
N PRO A 223 -13.37 -16.33 16.35
CA PRO A 223 -14.19 -16.80 17.45
C PRO A 223 -13.80 -16.02 18.70
N THR A 224 -14.75 -15.26 19.21
CA THR A 224 -14.62 -14.53 20.49
C THR A 224 -14.25 -15.58 21.50
N ALA A 225 -13.07 -15.48 22.10
CA ALA A 225 -12.67 -16.35 23.19
C ALA A 225 -13.79 -16.29 24.22
N ALA A 226 -14.46 -17.42 24.40
CA ALA A 226 -15.50 -17.54 25.42
C ALA A 226 -14.89 -17.13 26.77
N PRO A 227 -15.59 -16.35 27.60
CA PRO A 227 -15.08 -16.02 28.92
C PRO A 227 -14.83 -17.32 29.67
N LEU A 228 -13.60 -17.54 30.11
CA LEU A 228 -13.28 -18.60 31.08
C LEU A 228 -14.10 -18.33 32.33
N THR A 229 -15.26 -19.00 32.46
CA THR A 229 -15.98 -19.07 33.70
C THR A 229 -15.08 -19.80 34.70
N ALA A 230 -14.52 -19.07 35.65
CA ALA A 230 -13.78 -19.61 36.78
C ALA A 230 -14.74 -20.49 37.64
N GLY A 231 -14.72 -21.78 37.35
CA GLY A 231 -15.28 -22.79 38.24
C GLY A 231 -14.27 -23.00 39.38
N VAL A 232 -14.51 -22.34 40.49
CA VAL A 232 -13.81 -22.64 41.75
C VAL A 232 -14.43 -23.94 42.30
N ALA A 233 -13.80 -25.08 42.01
CA ALA A 233 -14.03 -26.31 42.77
C ALA A 233 -12.77 -26.59 43.58
N GLY A 234 -12.89 -26.45 44.90
CA GLY A 234 -11.81 -26.73 45.84
C GLY A 234 -11.41 -28.20 45.82
N VAL A 235 -10.13 -28.44 45.58
CA VAL A 235 -9.48 -29.72 45.87
C VAL A 235 -8.51 -29.47 46.99
N VAL A 236 -8.86 -29.98 48.19
CA VAL A 236 -7.98 -30.04 49.37
C VAL A 236 -6.87 -31.04 49.05
N ALA A 237 -5.66 -30.61 48.97
CA ALA A 237 -4.50 -31.46 48.81
C ALA A 237 -4.07 -32.00 50.17
N ALA A 238 -3.99 -33.31 50.32
CA ALA A 238 -3.40 -34.01 51.44
C ALA A 238 -1.87 -33.91 51.44
N PRO A 239 -1.16 -33.87 52.60
CA PRO A 239 0.28 -33.70 52.64
C PRO A 239 1.03 -34.98 52.25
N VAL A 240 1.96 -34.84 51.32
CA VAL A 240 2.90 -35.91 50.94
C VAL A 240 4.07 -35.93 51.93
N ALA A 241 4.27 -37.08 52.57
CA ALA A 241 5.41 -37.35 53.46
C ALA A 241 6.74 -37.45 52.69
N VAL A 242 7.77 -36.78 53.16
CA VAL A 242 9.13 -36.84 52.62
C VAL A 242 9.90 -37.96 53.33
N PRO A 243 10.52 -38.92 52.64
CA PRO A 243 11.39 -39.88 53.29
C PRO A 243 12.78 -39.31 53.57
N SER A 244 13.24 -39.45 54.81
CA SER A 244 14.58 -39.10 55.30
C SER A 244 15.61 -40.05 54.68
N VAL A 245 16.64 -39.50 54.04
CA VAL A 245 17.85 -40.23 53.65
C VAL A 245 18.89 -40.02 54.74
N GLN A 246 19.25 -41.15 55.43
CA GLN A 246 20.40 -41.22 56.31
C GLN A 246 21.67 -41.38 55.48
N LEU A 247 22.65 -40.56 55.82
CA LEU A 247 24.03 -40.67 55.37
C LEU A 247 24.74 -41.76 56.19
N ALA A 248 25.43 -42.63 55.48
CA ALA A 248 26.55 -43.40 55.97
C ALA A 248 27.67 -43.37 54.93
#